data_2c09f16ec23cfaf0095d4e88fc0c589f
#
_entry.id   2c09f16ec23cfaf0095d4e88fc0c589f
#
_cell.length_a   1.000
_cell.length_b   1.000
_cell.length_c   1.000
_cell.angle_alpha   90.00
_cell.angle_beta   90.00
_cell.angle_gamma   90.00
#
_symmetry.space_group_name_H-M   'P 1'
#
loop_
_entity.id
_entity.type
_entity.pdbx_description
1 polymer ?
#
loop_
_entity_poly.entity_id
_entity_poly.type
_entity_poly.pdbx_seq_one_letter_code
_entity_poly.pdbx_strand_id
1 'polypeptide(L)'
;LDKFDSANLSYRDSKADFYRAMGRFNAVMEFFMCILSAIVIAVGGALIMSDQLNIIDLITFSLYVSTFVNPVRKLSTTVELIANGTASLHRYVQLMRTEATLKDAPDATELQDVKGRIDIDHVGFAYEGDHDVLQDVSLHIAPGETIAFVGSSGGGKTTLSQLIPRFYDVTSGSISIDGTDVRKATQESLHKNIGV
;
A
#
# COMPACT_ATOMS: atom_id res chain seq x y z
N LEU A 1 -15.69 18.57 -1.18
CA LEU A 1 -16.83 17.65 -1.03
C LEU A 1 -17.13 16.98 -2.37
N ASP A 2 -17.34 17.76 -3.46
CA ASP A 2 -17.76 17.24 -4.78
C ASP A 2 -16.82 16.17 -5.36
N LYS A 3 -15.49 16.33 -5.19
CA LYS A 3 -14.50 15.34 -5.64
C LYS A 3 -14.59 14.03 -4.85
N PHE A 4 -14.88 14.10 -3.56
CA PHE A 4 -15.08 12.92 -2.72
C PHE A 4 -16.38 12.22 -3.09
N ASP A 5 -17.46 12.95 -3.26
CA ASP A 5 -18.77 12.40 -3.62
C ASP A 5 -18.74 11.73 -4.99
N SER A 6 -18.08 12.33 -6.00
CA SER A 6 -17.91 11.73 -7.33
C SER A 6 -17.09 10.44 -7.27
N ALA A 7 -16.00 10.40 -6.49
CA ALA A 7 -15.18 9.20 -6.31
C ALA A 7 -15.95 8.08 -5.60
N ASN A 8 -16.74 8.42 -4.58
CA ASN A 8 -17.58 7.49 -3.83
C ASN A 8 -18.69 6.89 -4.70
N LEU A 9 -19.33 7.71 -5.53
CA LEU A 9 -20.32 7.25 -6.51
C LEU A 9 -19.71 6.30 -7.53
N SER A 10 -18.58 6.64 -8.10
CA SER A 10 -17.85 5.78 -9.05
C SER A 10 -17.46 4.42 -8.42
N TYR A 11 -16.98 4.44 -7.18
CA TYR A 11 -16.66 3.22 -6.44
C TYR A 11 -17.92 2.36 -6.20
N ARG A 12 -19.01 2.98 -5.76
CA ARG A 12 -20.31 2.29 -5.55
C ARG A 12 -20.80 1.63 -6.84
N ASP A 13 -20.76 2.34 -7.95
CA ASP A 13 -21.27 1.84 -9.23
C ASP A 13 -20.38 0.70 -9.77
N SER A 14 -19.06 0.83 -9.66
CA SER A 14 -18.12 -0.25 -10.00
C SER A 14 -18.34 -1.50 -9.14
N LYS A 15 -18.58 -1.33 -7.85
CA LYS A 15 -18.91 -2.45 -6.94
C LYS A 15 -20.26 -3.08 -7.28
N ALA A 16 -21.28 -2.27 -7.61
CA ALA A 16 -22.60 -2.77 -7.99
C ALA A 16 -22.53 -3.58 -9.29
N ASP A 17 -21.74 -3.16 -10.28
CA ASP A 17 -21.53 -3.89 -11.53
C ASP A 17 -20.79 -5.21 -11.29
N PHE A 18 -19.75 -5.19 -10.46
CA PHE A 18 -19.05 -6.40 -10.05
C PHE A 18 -19.98 -7.42 -9.38
N TYR A 19 -20.78 -6.99 -8.38
CA TYR A 19 -21.69 -7.90 -7.69
C TYR A 19 -22.83 -8.40 -8.59
N ARG A 20 -23.31 -7.58 -9.53
CA ARG A 20 -24.29 -8.03 -10.55
C ARG A 20 -23.70 -9.09 -11.46
N ALA A 21 -22.45 -8.90 -11.94
CA ALA A 21 -21.77 -9.89 -12.78
C ALA A 21 -21.53 -11.20 -12.01
N MET A 22 -21.05 -11.10 -10.77
CA MET A 22 -20.81 -12.24 -9.89
C MET A 22 -22.11 -12.99 -9.55
N GLY A 23 -23.18 -12.25 -9.26
CA GLY A 23 -24.51 -12.84 -9.00
C GLY A 23 -25.05 -13.59 -10.20
N ARG A 24 -24.93 -13.03 -11.42
CA ARG A 24 -25.32 -13.73 -12.67
C ARG A 24 -24.48 -14.99 -12.89
N PHE A 25 -23.18 -14.89 -12.71
CA PHE A 25 -22.27 -16.02 -12.84
C PHE A 25 -22.63 -17.16 -11.87
N ASN A 26 -22.81 -16.83 -10.59
CA ASN A 26 -23.20 -17.82 -9.58
C ASN A 26 -24.56 -18.43 -9.87
N ALA A 27 -25.54 -17.65 -10.29
CA ALA A 27 -26.88 -18.16 -10.64
C ALA A 27 -26.82 -19.13 -11.83
N VAL A 28 -26.04 -18.83 -12.86
CA VAL A 28 -25.85 -19.70 -14.03
C VAL A 28 -25.14 -20.99 -13.62
N MET A 29 -24.09 -20.90 -12.82
CA MET A 29 -23.37 -22.06 -12.30
C MET A 29 -24.29 -22.97 -11.47
N GLU A 30 -25.06 -22.40 -10.56
CA GLU A 30 -25.99 -23.15 -9.72
C GLU A 30 -27.09 -23.83 -10.55
N PHE A 31 -27.59 -23.15 -11.57
CA PHE A 31 -28.55 -23.71 -12.50
C PHE A 31 -28.01 -24.93 -13.23
N PHE A 32 -26.81 -24.86 -13.78
CA PHE A 32 -26.18 -26.00 -14.46
C PHE A 32 -25.90 -27.16 -13.50
N MET A 33 -25.50 -26.88 -12.26
CA MET A 33 -25.25 -27.90 -11.25
C MET A 33 -26.57 -28.62 -10.82
N CYS A 34 -27.67 -27.87 -10.68
CA CYS A 34 -28.99 -28.42 -10.45
C CYS A 34 -29.44 -29.33 -11.60
N ILE A 35 -29.28 -28.88 -12.84
CA ILE A 35 -29.62 -29.67 -14.03
C ILE A 35 -28.77 -30.95 -14.07
N LEU A 36 -27.46 -30.85 -13.84
CA LEU A 36 -26.59 -32.02 -13.83
C LEU A 36 -27.05 -33.06 -12.81
N SER A 37 -27.38 -32.65 -11.59
CA SER A 37 -27.89 -33.53 -10.56
C SER A 37 -29.24 -34.16 -10.94
N ALA A 38 -30.14 -33.39 -11.53
CA ALA A 38 -31.42 -33.88 -12.00
C ALA A 38 -31.27 -34.94 -13.14
N ILE A 39 -30.38 -34.69 -14.08
CA ILE A 39 -30.05 -35.61 -15.17
C ILE A 39 -29.48 -36.92 -14.62
N VAL A 40 -28.54 -36.84 -13.67
CA VAL A 40 -27.94 -38.04 -13.04
C VAL A 40 -29.00 -38.90 -12.37
N ILE A 41 -29.93 -38.30 -11.64
CA ILE A 41 -31.01 -39.03 -10.98
C ILE A 41 -31.98 -39.60 -11.99
N ALA A 42 -32.39 -38.84 -13.00
CA ALA A 42 -33.36 -39.27 -14.01
C ALA A 42 -32.80 -40.41 -14.87
N VAL A 43 -31.59 -40.25 -15.40
CA VAL A 43 -30.95 -41.29 -16.23
C VAL A 43 -30.56 -42.50 -15.40
N GLY A 44 -30.02 -42.32 -14.20
CA GLY A 44 -29.68 -43.42 -13.30
C GLY A 44 -30.91 -44.20 -12.86
N GLY A 45 -32.03 -43.51 -12.56
CA GLY A 45 -33.30 -44.16 -12.28
C GLY A 45 -33.84 -45.00 -13.46
N ALA A 46 -33.75 -44.47 -14.70
CA ALA A 46 -34.13 -45.20 -15.91
C ALA A 46 -33.26 -46.45 -16.13
N LEU A 47 -31.95 -46.35 -15.87
CA LEU A 47 -31.01 -47.49 -15.98
C LEU A 47 -31.29 -48.57 -14.92
N ILE A 48 -31.68 -48.16 -13.71
CA ILE A 48 -32.13 -49.13 -12.67
C ILE A 48 -33.39 -49.86 -13.09
N MET A 49 -34.36 -49.15 -13.66
CA MET A 49 -35.61 -49.75 -14.14
C MET A 49 -35.39 -50.73 -15.31
N SER A 50 -34.29 -50.60 -16.04
CA SER A 50 -33.89 -51.52 -17.13
C SER A 50 -32.86 -52.59 -16.68
N ASP A 51 -32.68 -52.81 -15.40
CA ASP A 51 -31.71 -53.73 -14.79
C ASP A 51 -30.24 -53.54 -15.24
N GLN A 52 -29.91 -52.35 -15.72
CA GLN A 52 -28.54 -52.04 -16.19
C GLN A 52 -27.66 -51.36 -15.12
N LEU A 53 -28.24 -50.88 -14.02
CA LEU A 53 -27.55 -50.21 -12.94
C LEU A 53 -28.11 -50.62 -11.58
N ASN A 54 -27.20 -50.76 -10.59
CA ASN A 54 -27.61 -51.01 -9.20
C ASN A 54 -27.88 -49.66 -8.50
N ILE A 55 -28.82 -49.66 -7.54
CA ILE A 55 -29.13 -48.47 -6.72
C ILE A 55 -27.89 -47.95 -5.96
N ILE A 56 -27.00 -48.84 -5.54
CA ILE A 56 -25.76 -48.51 -4.84
C ILE A 56 -24.85 -47.69 -5.76
N ASP A 57 -24.76 -48.05 -7.05
CA ASP A 57 -23.96 -47.34 -8.03
C ASP A 57 -24.49 -45.95 -8.31
N LEU A 58 -25.84 -45.78 -8.37
CA LEU A 58 -26.46 -44.46 -8.52
C LEU A 58 -26.16 -43.57 -7.32
N ILE A 59 -26.26 -44.08 -6.09
CA ILE A 59 -25.97 -43.33 -4.87
C ILE A 59 -24.48 -42.92 -4.88
N THR A 60 -23.59 -43.84 -5.18
CA THR A 60 -22.13 -43.59 -5.24
C THR A 60 -21.81 -42.53 -6.29
N PHE A 61 -22.42 -42.64 -7.49
CA PHE A 61 -22.19 -41.65 -8.55
C PHE A 61 -22.75 -40.26 -8.19
N SER A 62 -23.95 -40.20 -7.58
CA SER A 62 -24.50 -38.94 -7.07
C SER A 62 -23.59 -38.28 -6.02
N LEU A 63 -22.97 -39.09 -5.16
CA LEU A 63 -22.03 -38.62 -4.15
C LEU A 63 -20.75 -38.05 -4.80
N TYR A 64 -20.25 -38.69 -5.84
CA TYR A 64 -19.12 -38.15 -6.61
C TYR A 64 -19.44 -36.83 -7.30
N VAL A 65 -20.62 -36.75 -7.96
CA VAL A 65 -21.07 -35.48 -8.58
C VAL A 65 -21.14 -34.36 -7.55
N SER A 66 -21.78 -34.62 -6.39
CA SER A 66 -21.89 -33.65 -5.31
C SER A 66 -20.51 -33.22 -4.77
N THR A 67 -19.57 -34.15 -4.69
CA THR A 67 -18.18 -33.86 -4.24
C THR A 67 -17.43 -32.99 -5.24
N PHE A 68 -17.68 -33.17 -6.55
CA PHE A 68 -17.07 -32.34 -7.60
C PHE A 68 -17.61 -30.91 -7.68
N VAL A 69 -18.84 -30.68 -7.24
CA VAL A 69 -19.45 -29.33 -7.25
C VAL A 69 -18.66 -28.31 -6.40
N ASN A 70 -18.21 -28.73 -5.22
CA ASN A 70 -17.50 -27.85 -4.31
C ASN A 70 -16.15 -27.34 -4.84
N PRO A 71 -15.25 -28.16 -5.41
CA PRO A 71 -14.05 -27.69 -6.10
C PRO A 71 -14.34 -26.69 -7.22
N VAL A 72 -15.39 -26.89 -8.02
CA VAL A 72 -15.75 -25.98 -9.10
C VAL A 72 -16.16 -24.61 -8.56
N ARG A 73 -16.98 -24.57 -7.51
CA ARG A 73 -17.30 -23.31 -6.81
C ARG A 73 -16.04 -22.64 -6.24
N LYS A 74 -15.15 -23.43 -5.65
CA LYS A 74 -13.90 -22.93 -5.08
C LYS A 74 -13.00 -22.28 -6.12
N LEU A 75 -12.93 -22.84 -7.33
CA LEU A 75 -12.17 -22.24 -8.44
C LEU A 75 -12.64 -20.83 -8.77
N SER A 76 -13.95 -20.58 -8.79
CA SER A 76 -14.51 -19.26 -9.07
C SER A 76 -14.07 -18.20 -8.04
N THR A 77 -14.09 -18.53 -6.75
CA THR A 77 -13.61 -17.62 -5.69
C THR A 77 -12.09 -17.48 -5.68
N THR A 78 -11.37 -18.50 -6.15
CA THR A 78 -9.91 -18.46 -6.25
C THR A 78 -9.43 -17.46 -7.29
N VAL A 79 -10.16 -17.29 -8.39
CA VAL A 79 -9.83 -16.28 -9.43
C VAL A 79 -9.83 -14.86 -8.84
N GLU A 80 -10.83 -14.53 -8.02
CA GLU A 80 -10.88 -13.23 -7.33
C GLU A 80 -9.69 -13.06 -6.37
N LEU A 81 -9.36 -14.11 -5.62
CA LEU A 81 -8.22 -14.09 -4.69
C LEU A 81 -6.90 -13.88 -5.42
N ILE A 82 -6.69 -14.53 -6.57
CA ILE A 82 -5.50 -14.36 -7.41
C ILE A 82 -5.44 -12.93 -7.96
N ALA A 83 -6.54 -12.39 -8.47
CA ALA A 83 -6.59 -11.03 -9.00
C ALA A 83 -6.22 -9.99 -7.93
N ASN A 84 -6.78 -10.11 -6.72
CA ASN A 84 -6.46 -9.22 -5.59
C ASN A 84 -5.02 -9.43 -5.09
N GLY A 85 -4.55 -10.67 -5.06
CA GLY A 85 -3.19 -11.02 -4.67
C GLY A 85 -2.14 -10.45 -5.62
N THR A 86 -2.36 -10.56 -6.93
CA THR A 86 -1.45 -9.98 -7.94
C THR A 86 -1.41 -8.46 -7.88
N ALA A 87 -2.53 -7.79 -7.65
CA ALA A 87 -2.55 -6.33 -7.49
C ALA A 87 -1.76 -5.89 -6.25
N SER A 88 -1.92 -6.61 -5.14
CA SER A 88 -1.17 -6.34 -3.90
C SER A 88 0.33 -6.63 -4.05
N LEU A 89 0.68 -7.73 -4.72
CA LEU A 89 2.07 -8.07 -5.02
C LEU A 89 2.72 -7.02 -5.93
N HIS A 90 2.00 -6.51 -6.92
CA HIS A 90 2.52 -5.45 -7.78
C HIS A 90 2.86 -4.18 -6.99
N ARG A 91 1.99 -3.76 -6.07
CA ARG A 91 2.26 -2.60 -5.18
C ARG A 91 3.46 -2.86 -4.26
N TYR A 92 3.57 -4.07 -3.72
CA TYR A 92 4.72 -4.46 -2.90
C TYR A 92 6.03 -4.38 -3.69
N VAL A 93 6.06 -4.96 -4.90
CA VAL A 93 7.24 -4.91 -5.78
C VAL A 93 7.58 -3.47 -6.18
N GLN A 94 6.57 -2.64 -6.44
CA GLN A 94 6.78 -1.22 -6.74
C GLN A 94 7.44 -0.50 -5.55
N LEU A 95 6.95 -0.74 -4.34
CA LEU A 95 7.53 -0.18 -3.11
C LEU A 95 8.99 -0.65 -2.92
N MET A 96 9.25 -1.96 -3.10
CA MET A 96 10.60 -2.52 -2.96
C MET A 96 11.58 -2.04 -4.05
N ARG A 97 11.07 -1.59 -5.19
CA ARG A 97 11.88 -1.01 -6.28
C ARG A 97 12.07 0.49 -6.15
N THR A 98 11.37 1.13 -5.22
CA THR A 98 11.54 2.57 -4.99
C THR A 98 12.93 2.80 -4.42
N GLU A 99 13.76 3.49 -5.17
CA GLU A 99 15.08 3.90 -4.70
C GLU A 99 14.95 5.09 -3.76
N ALA A 100 15.76 5.09 -2.70
CA ALA A 100 15.86 6.26 -1.83
C ALA A 100 16.43 7.43 -2.62
N THR A 101 15.75 8.57 -2.60
CA THR A 101 16.19 9.81 -3.25
C THR A 101 17.36 10.42 -2.50
N LEU A 102 17.37 10.31 -1.17
CA LEU A 102 18.46 10.75 -0.31
C LEU A 102 19.38 9.56 -0.04
N LYS A 103 20.62 9.68 -0.45
CA LYS A 103 21.68 8.69 -0.19
C LYS A 103 22.80 9.38 0.60
N ASP A 104 23.49 8.61 1.41
CA ASP A 104 24.68 9.10 2.09
C ASP A 104 25.76 9.44 1.07
N ALA A 105 26.49 10.53 1.32
CA ALA A 105 27.66 10.88 0.51
C ALA A 105 28.72 9.78 0.67
N PRO A 106 29.56 9.51 -0.37
CA PRO A 106 30.59 8.48 -0.28
C PRO A 106 31.61 8.71 0.84
N ASP A 107 31.72 9.96 1.29
CA ASP A 107 32.61 10.44 2.37
C ASP A 107 31.84 10.80 3.65
N ALA A 108 30.56 10.35 3.76
CA ALA A 108 29.76 10.61 4.95
C ALA A 108 30.37 9.94 6.19
N THR A 109 30.39 10.68 7.29
CA THR A 109 30.91 10.23 8.57
C THR A 109 29.82 10.11 9.62
N GLU A 110 30.03 9.24 10.62
CA GLU A 110 29.13 9.16 11.77
C GLU A 110 29.29 10.36 12.68
N LEU A 111 28.19 10.92 13.17
CA LEU A 111 28.20 11.93 14.22
C LEU A 111 28.61 11.27 15.54
N GLN A 112 29.65 11.76 16.17
CA GLN A 112 30.17 11.28 17.46
C GLN A 112 30.03 12.37 18.51
N ASP A 113 29.75 11.98 19.75
CA ASP A 113 29.69 12.86 20.92
C ASP A 113 28.82 14.10 20.72
N VAL A 114 27.62 13.91 20.13
CA VAL A 114 26.69 14.99 19.76
C VAL A 114 26.28 15.80 21.00
N LYS A 115 26.60 17.10 21.00
CA LYS A 115 26.21 18.06 22.05
C LYS A 115 24.90 18.76 21.74
N GLY A 116 24.51 18.79 20.46
CA GLY A 116 23.21 19.30 20.00
C GLY A 116 23.23 20.80 19.63
N ARG A 117 24.38 21.37 19.29
CA ARG A 117 24.43 22.67 18.65
C ARG A 117 23.94 22.53 17.21
N ILE A 118 22.98 23.37 16.79
CA ILE A 118 22.45 23.39 15.43
C ILE A 118 22.67 24.77 14.83
N ASP A 119 23.34 24.81 13.69
CA ASP A 119 23.53 26.02 12.91
C ASP A 119 22.80 25.88 11.58
N ILE A 120 21.89 26.78 11.28
CA ILE A 120 21.16 26.92 10.02
C ILE A 120 21.71 28.21 9.38
N ASP A 121 22.28 28.08 8.18
CA ASP A 121 22.99 29.18 7.53
C ASP A 121 22.45 29.40 6.12
N HIS A 122 21.81 30.56 5.91
CA HIS A 122 21.24 31.01 4.64
C HIS A 122 20.40 29.93 3.92
N VAL A 123 19.58 29.17 4.66
CA VAL A 123 18.81 28.04 4.13
C VAL A 123 17.65 28.52 3.30
N GLY A 124 17.62 28.05 2.05
CA GLY A 124 16.46 28.09 1.17
C GLY A 124 15.98 26.69 0.85
N PHE A 125 14.66 26.53 0.70
CA PHE A 125 14.05 25.25 0.37
C PHE A 125 12.76 25.40 -0.41
N ALA A 126 12.60 24.57 -1.44
CA ALA A 126 11.34 24.36 -2.18
C ALA A 126 11.11 22.85 -2.35
N TYR A 127 9.85 22.41 -2.25
CA TYR A 127 9.46 21.08 -2.69
C TYR A 127 9.44 21.00 -4.22
N GLU A 128 9.59 19.80 -4.80
CA GLU A 128 9.56 19.61 -6.25
C GLU A 128 8.29 20.22 -6.88
N GLY A 129 8.49 21.18 -7.80
CA GLY A 129 7.41 21.83 -8.55
C GLY A 129 6.64 22.93 -7.81
N ASP A 130 7.08 23.34 -6.62
CA ASP A 130 6.41 24.35 -5.80
C ASP A 130 7.25 25.64 -5.67
N HIS A 131 6.61 26.68 -5.11
CA HIS A 131 7.29 27.92 -4.78
C HIS A 131 8.22 27.73 -3.58
N ASP A 132 9.21 28.63 -3.44
CA ASP A 132 10.12 28.66 -2.29
C ASP A 132 9.34 28.72 -0.97
N VAL A 133 9.50 27.68 -0.16
CA VAL A 133 8.87 27.56 1.16
C VAL A 133 9.70 28.26 2.23
N LEU A 134 11.02 28.17 2.10
CA LEU A 134 11.97 28.87 2.96
C LEU A 134 12.91 29.70 2.09
N GLN A 135 13.17 30.93 2.50
CA GLN A 135 14.06 31.86 1.83
C GLN A 135 15.01 32.47 2.86
N ASP A 136 16.30 32.24 2.69
CA ASP A 136 17.38 32.86 3.44
C ASP A 136 17.22 32.79 4.97
N VAL A 137 16.88 31.60 5.49
CA VAL A 137 16.69 31.37 6.91
C VAL A 137 18.02 31.10 7.58
N SER A 138 18.37 31.94 8.57
CA SER A 138 19.55 31.74 9.39
C SER A 138 19.19 31.73 10.87
N LEU A 139 19.67 30.70 11.59
CA LEU A 139 19.36 30.48 13.01
C LEU A 139 20.50 29.70 13.66
N HIS A 140 20.80 30.08 14.89
CA HIS A 140 21.78 29.39 15.73
C HIS A 140 21.07 28.88 17.00
N ILE A 141 21.20 27.59 17.31
CA ILE A 141 20.64 26.95 18.48
C ILE A 141 21.79 26.38 19.31
N ALA A 142 21.90 26.85 20.54
CA ALA A 142 22.95 26.39 21.44
C ALA A 142 22.62 25.00 22.03
N PRO A 143 23.62 24.21 22.46
CA PRO A 143 23.41 22.96 23.16
C PRO A 143 22.45 23.10 24.37
N GLY A 144 21.43 22.27 24.44
CA GLY A 144 20.43 22.28 25.53
C GLY A 144 19.39 23.42 25.46
N GLU A 145 19.45 24.25 24.42
CA GLU A 145 18.49 25.32 24.20
C GLU A 145 17.14 24.75 23.74
N THR A 146 16.05 25.34 24.21
CA THR A 146 14.68 25.03 23.74
C THR A 146 14.18 26.22 22.92
N ILE A 147 13.81 25.99 21.70
CA ILE A 147 13.25 27.00 20.80
C ILE A 147 11.83 26.67 20.37
N ALA A 148 11.04 27.69 20.03
CA ALA A 148 9.71 27.53 19.48
C ALA A 148 9.58 28.29 18.15
N PHE A 149 9.20 27.59 17.10
CA PHE A 149 8.84 28.21 15.82
C PHE A 149 7.38 28.67 15.87
N VAL A 150 7.16 29.98 15.79
CA VAL A 150 5.84 30.58 15.78
C VAL A 150 5.57 31.29 14.47
N GLY A 151 4.33 31.28 14.00
CA GLY A 151 3.94 31.94 12.75
C GLY A 151 2.66 31.38 12.15
N SER A 152 2.20 31.97 11.05
CA SER A 152 0.99 31.55 10.33
C SER A 152 1.08 30.10 9.80
N SER A 153 -0.09 29.49 9.52
CA SER A 153 -0.11 28.19 8.83
C SER A 153 0.51 28.34 7.43
N GLY A 154 1.34 27.37 7.02
CA GLY A 154 2.06 27.45 5.75
C GLY A 154 3.38 28.23 5.79
N GLY A 155 3.77 28.81 6.91
CA GLY A 155 5.02 29.59 7.05
C GLY A 155 6.31 28.77 7.16
N GLY A 156 6.36 27.53 6.67
CA GLY A 156 7.57 26.71 6.59
C GLY A 156 8.07 26.09 7.91
N LYS A 157 7.34 26.24 9.03
CA LYS A 157 7.77 25.71 10.35
C LYS A 157 8.01 24.21 10.35
N THR A 158 7.06 23.44 9.84
CA THR A 158 7.17 21.99 9.72
C THR A 158 8.28 21.59 8.74
N THR A 159 8.41 22.33 7.65
CA THR A 159 9.48 22.12 6.67
C THR A 159 10.85 22.29 7.31
N LEU A 160 11.05 23.38 8.08
CA LEU A 160 12.33 23.62 8.78
C LEU A 160 12.63 22.48 9.78
N SER A 161 11.63 22.00 10.52
CA SER A 161 11.78 20.86 11.43
C SER A 161 12.16 19.56 10.70
N GLN A 162 11.73 19.38 9.45
CA GLN A 162 12.04 18.21 8.62
C GLN A 162 13.40 18.29 7.94
N LEU A 163 13.94 19.50 7.75
CA LEU A 163 15.27 19.70 7.17
C LEU A 163 16.40 19.39 8.16
N ILE A 164 16.19 19.61 9.46
CA ILE A 164 17.20 19.32 10.50
C ILE A 164 17.58 17.84 10.53
N PRO A 165 16.61 16.86 10.56
CA PRO A 165 16.93 15.43 10.46
C PRO A 165 17.23 14.96 9.03
N ARG A 166 17.34 15.90 8.08
CA ARG A 166 17.62 15.61 6.66
C ARG A 166 16.60 14.67 6.03
N PHE A 167 15.30 14.92 6.24
CA PHE A 167 14.26 14.26 5.43
C PHE A 167 14.20 14.81 4.00
N TYR A 168 14.77 15.98 3.80
CA TYR A 168 15.01 16.63 2.51
C TYR A 168 16.37 17.33 2.54
N ASP A 169 17.03 17.44 1.39
CA ASP A 169 18.21 18.29 1.27
C ASP A 169 17.80 19.74 0.99
N VAL A 170 18.51 20.69 1.57
CA VAL A 170 18.28 22.13 1.33
C VAL A 170 18.59 22.50 -0.11
N THR A 171 17.82 23.43 -0.68
CA THR A 171 18.06 23.95 -2.03
C THR A 171 19.25 24.92 -2.07
N SER A 172 19.44 25.71 -0.99
CA SER A 172 20.57 26.59 -0.80
C SER A 172 20.93 26.68 0.67
N GLY A 173 22.15 27.13 0.98
CA GLY A 173 22.67 27.22 2.34
C GLY A 173 23.07 25.86 2.92
N SER A 174 23.17 25.81 4.24
CA SER A 174 23.59 24.60 4.94
C SER A 174 22.95 24.49 6.33
N ILE A 175 22.79 23.25 6.79
CA ILE A 175 22.40 22.92 8.18
C ILE A 175 23.54 22.06 8.75
N SER A 176 24.04 22.44 9.92
CA SER A 176 25.09 21.67 10.59
C SER A 176 24.72 21.36 12.03
N ILE A 177 25.16 20.18 12.49
CA ILE A 177 25.04 19.73 13.88
C ILE A 177 26.47 19.59 14.43
N ASP A 178 26.74 20.32 15.50
CA ASP A 178 28.08 20.41 16.12
C ASP A 178 29.22 20.71 15.12
N GLY A 179 28.89 21.52 14.09
CA GLY A 179 29.83 21.93 13.04
C GLY A 179 29.94 20.94 11.87
N THR A 180 29.22 19.81 11.90
CA THR A 180 29.18 18.86 10.77
C THR A 180 27.92 19.11 9.94
N ASP A 181 28.08 19.41 8.64
CA ASP A 181 26.94 19.54 7.71
C ASP A 181 26.15 18.23 7.66
N VAL A 182 24.82 18.30 7.80
CA VAL A 182 23.95 17.13 7.82
C VAL A 182 24.05 16.30 6.52
N ARG A 183 24.49 16.90 5.41
CA ARG A 183 24.71 16.20 4.13
C ARG A 183 25.97 15.32 4.15
N LYS A 184 26.91 15.60 5.07
CA LYS A 184 28.17 14.87 5.27
C LYS A 184 28.07 13.86 6.42
N ALA A 185 26.97 13.85 7.15
CA ALA A 185 26.68 12.84 8.16
C ALA A 185 25.94 11.66 7.55
N THR A 186 26.17 10.45 8.08
CA THR A 186 25.35 9.30 7.70
C THR A 186 23.93 9.47 8.24
N GLN A 187 22.92 9.12 7.44
CA GLN A 187 21.51 9.23 7.84
C GLN A 187 21.23 8.41 9.10
N GLU A 188 21.84 7.23 9.22
CA GLU A 188 21.70 6.37 10.39
C GLU A 188 22.16 7.07 11.66
N SER A 189 23.38 7.68 11.65
CA SER A 189 23.90 8.40 12.82
C SER A 189 23.10 9.66 13.14
N LEU A 190 22.60 10.36 12.10
CA LEU A 190 21.77 11.54 12.24
C LEU A 190 20.44 11.19 12.94
N HIS A 191 19.72 10.20 12.43
CA HIS A 191 18.43 9.78 13.00
C HIS A 191 18.55 9.11 14.35
N LYS A 192 19.70 8.47 14.68
CA LYS A 192 19.97 7.93 16.01
C LYS A 192 20.08 9.00 17.09
N ASN A 193 20.56 10.18 16.71
CA ASN A 193 20.79 11.29 17.61
C ASN A 193 19.64 12.31 17.65
N ILE A 194 18.69 12.25 16.72
CA ILE A 194 17.54 13.16 16.64
C ILE A 194 16.25 12.37 16.86
N GLY A 195 15.51 12.68 17.93
CA GLY A 195 14.14 12.21 18.13
C GLY A 195 13.14 13.15 17.46
N VAL A 196 12.23 12.61 16.64
CA VAL A 196 11.18 13.35 15.93
C VAL A 196 9.81 12.85 16.37
#